data_3ab4684354e6e1b21fbc7428b1cbb924
#
_entry.id   3ab4684354e6e1b21fbc7428b1cbb924
#
_cell.length_a   1.000
_cell.length_b   1.000
_cell.length_c   1.000
_cell.angle_alpha   90.00
_cell.angle_beta   90.00
_cell.angle_gamma   90.00
#
_symmetry.space_group_name_H-M   'P 1'
#
loop_
_entity.id
_entity.type
_entity.pdbx_description
1 polymer ?
#
loop_
_entity_poly.entity_id
_entity_poly.type
_entity_poly.pdbx_seq_one_letter_code
_entity_poly.pdbx_strand_id
1 'polypeptide(L)'
;MLAVNGGRFRFDADLLADLAPPVWPEALLVRAQGQVADVIGSYLHLPGPHRPQGARGCVLGLHRSGEAIGISAGTDRAAADVIAWICAVSKVPQPHEPGHVLLLDWMPDPLPMSASMPAEELLRLRRMLRSSFFTGDHPE
;
A
#
# COMPACT_ATOMS: atom_id res chain seq x y z
N MET A 1 -5.35 -2.43 0.29
CA MET A 1 -5.02 -2.77 -1.12
C MET A 1 -5.07 -1.53 -1.99
N LEU A 2 -4.10 -1.37 -2.84
CA LEU A 2 -4.11 -0.36 -3.88
C LEU A 2 -4.60 -0.98 -5.17
N ALA A 3 -5.53 -0.32 -5.84
CA ALA A 3 -6.10 -0.84 -7.09
C ALA A 3 -6.18 0.26 -8.13
N VAL A 4 -5.80 -0.08 -9.36
CA VAL A 4 -5.86 0.85 -10.49
C VAL A 4 -7.30 0.88 -11.05
N ASN A 5 -7.81 2.07 -11.29
CA ASN A 5 -9.16 2.25 -11.80
C ASN A 5 -9.14 2.58 -13.29
N GLY A 6 -9.15 1.55 -14.13
CA GLY A 6 -9.12 1.72 -15.57
C GLY A 6 -7.80 2.27 -16.08
N GLY A 7 -7.82 2.83 -17.30
CA GLY A 7 -6.65 3.48 -17.86
C GLY A 7 -5.49 2.56 -18.16
N ARG A 8 -4.33 3.17 -18.43
CA ARG A 8 -3.13 2.42 -18.84
C ARG A 8 -2.08 2.29 -17.75
N PHE A 9 -2.23 3.02 -16.65
CA PHE A 9 -1.26 2.94 -15.58
C PHE A 9 -1.22 1.52 -15.01
N ARG A 10 -0.02 1.02 -14.75
CA ARG A 10 0.18 -0.27 -14.07
C ARG A 10 1.34 -0.13 -13.11
N PHE A 11 1.25 -0.84 -11.99
CA PHE A 11 2.36 -0.94 -11.06
C PHE A 11 3.43 -1.85 -11.65
N ASP A 12 4.70 -1.47 -11.42
CA ASP A 12 5.85 -2.21 -11.93
C ASP A 12 6.59 -2.82 -10.75
N ALA A 13 6.51 -4.14 -10.63
CA ALA A 13 7.13 -4.87 -9.52
C ALA A 13 8.65 -4.69 -9.49
N ASP A 14 9.28 -4.70 -10.66
CA ASP A 14 10.73 -4.56 -10.74
C ASP A 14 11.18 -3.17 -10.31
N LEU A 15 10.42 -2.15 -10.70
CA LEU A 15 10.71 -0.79 -10.29
C LEU A 15 10.63 -0.65 -8.77
N LEU A 16 9.57 -1.20 -8.17
CA LEU A 16 9.42 -1.14 -6.71
C LEU A 16 10.56 -1.87 -6.02
N ALA A 17 10.94 -3.05 -6.53
CA ALA A 17 12.03 -3.82 -5.96
C ALA A 17 13.36 -3.06 -6.06
N ASP A 18 13.59 -2.36 -7.18
CA ASP A 18 14.82 -1.60 -7.39
C ASP A 18 14.91 -0.37 -6.49
N LEU A 19 13.78 0.24 -6.18
CA LEU A 19 13.74 1.48 -5.39
C LEU A 19 13.57 1.25 -3.90
N ALA A 20 13.30 0.03 -3.48
CA ALA A 20 13.06 -0.26 -2.07
C ALA A 20 14.31 -0.23 -1.18
N PRO A 21 15.50 -0.73 -1.61
CA PRO A 21 16.65 -0.84 -0.71
C PRO A 21 17.09 0.46 -0.03
N PRO A 22 17.05 1.64 -0.65
CA PRO A 22 17.40 2.88 0.06
C PRO A 22 16.52 3.15 1.28
N VAL A 23 15.29 2.66 1.29
CA VAL A 23 14.35 2.83 2.40
C VAL A 23 14.32 1.59 3.28
N TRP A 24 14.33 0.41 2.67
CA TRP A 24 14.35 -0.88 3.37
C TRP A 24 15.53 -1.69 2.88
N PRO A 25 16.70 -1.59 3.55
CA PRO A 25 17.94 -2.24 3.05
C PRO A 25 17.83 -3.74 2.84
N GLU A 26 16.93 -4.40 3.55
CA GLU A 26 16.76 -5.84 3.44
C GLU A 26 15.54 -6.23 2.61
N ALA A 27 15.07 -5.34 1.75
CA ALA A 27 13.94 -5.61 0.87
C ALA A 27 14.25 -6.82 -0.02
N LEU A 28 13.28 -7.71 -0.18
CA LEU A 28 13.47 -8.94 -0.93
C LEU A 28 12.25 -9.23 -1.79
N LEU A 29 12.48 -9.38 -3.09
CA LEU A 29 11.43 -9.76 -4.04
C LEU A 29 11.45 -11.26 -4.23
N VAL A 30 10.30 -11.90 -3.98
CA VAL A 30 10.15 -13.35 -4.09
C VAL A 30 9.04 -13.67 -5.08
N ARG A 31 9.30 -14.55 -6.03
CA ARG A 31 8.26 -14.96 -6.96
C ARG A 31 7.22 -15.82 -6.29
N ALA A 32 5.95 -15.56 -6.61
CA ALA A 32 4.86 -16.39 -6.12
C ALA A 32 4.90 -17.74 -6.81
N GLN A 33 4.44 -18.77 -6.10
CA GLN A 33 4.42 -20.13 -6.61
C GLN A 33 3.05 -20.76 -6.37
N GLY A 34 2.78 -21.83 -7.11
CA GLY A 34 1.54 -22.56 -6.98
C GLY A 34 0.38 -21.84 -7.63
N GLN A 35 -0.82 -22.11 -7.17
CA GLN A 35 -2.03 -21.54 -7.76
C GLN A 35 -2.12 -20.03 -7.60
N VAL A 36 -1.56 -19.49 -6.51
CA VAL A 36 -1.61 -18.07 -6.26
C VAL A 36 -0.85 -17.29 -7.34
N ALA A 37 0.11 -17.91 -8.01
CA ALA A 37 0.90 -17.27 -9.05
C ALA A 37 0.08 -16.86 -10.27
N ASP A 38 -1.13 -17.36 -10.41
CA ASP A 38 -2.02 -16.93 -11.49
C ASP A 38 -2.48 -15.48 -11.28
N VAL A 39 -2.55 -15.02 -10.04
CA VAL A 39 -3.00 -13.69 -9.68
C VAL A 39 -1.84 -12.85 -9.15
N ILE A 40 -1.12 -13.36 -8.17
CA ILE A 40 0.02 -12.67 -7.55
C ILE A 40 1.29 -13.12 -8.25
N GLY A 41 1.98 -12.19 -8.91
CA GLY A 41 3.22 -12.54 -9.60
C GLY A 41 4.41 -12.66 -8.65
N SER A 42 4.46 -11.82 -7.63
CA SER A 42 5.56 -11.80 -6.70
C SER A 42 5.16 -11.12 -5.39
N TYR A 43 5.97 -11.34 -4.37
CA TYR A 43 5.84 -10.67 -3.08
C TYR A 43 7.09 -9.84 -2.83
N LEU A 44 6.91 -8.62 -2.41
CA LEU A 44 8.01 -7.77 -1.98
C LEU A 44 7.98 -7.67 -0.46
N HIS A 45 8.99 -8.23 0.17
CA HIS A 45 9.14 -8.21 1.62
C HIS A 45 9.94 -6.99 2.03
N LEU A 46 9.35 -6.18 2.89
CA LEU A 46 9.97 -4.94 3.40
C LEU A 46 10.12 -5.09 4.90
N PRO A 47 11.24 -5.69 5.37
CA PRO A 47 11.43 -5.91 6.80
C PRO A 47 11.47 -4.60 7.57
N GLY A 48 10.91 -4.62 8.77
CA GLY A 48 10.95 -3.46 9.64
C GLY A 48 12.37 -3.15 10.07
N PRO A 49 12.69 -1.88 10.32
CA PRO A 49 14.04 -1.51 10.71
C PRO A 49 14.34 -1.91 12.14
N HIS A 50 15.50 -2.52 12.33
CA HIS A 50 16.19 -2.63 13.62
C HIS A 50 15.41 -3.21 14.79
N ARG A 51 14.56 -4.18 14.54
CA ARG A 51 13.80 -4.74 15.65
C ARG A 51 14.00 -6.23 15.69
N PRO A 52 14.73 -6.71 16.68
CA PRO A 52 14.93 -8.15 16.80
C PRO A 52 13.66 -8.90 17.18
N GLN A 53 12.65 -8.21 17.71
CA GLN A 53 11.46 -8.89 18.17
C GLN A 53 10.22 -8.26 17.62
N GLY A 54 9.46 -9.04 16.87
CA GLY A 54 8.13 -8.66 16.45
C GLY A 54 8.04 -7.45 15.56
N ALA A 55 9.15 -6.92 15.10
CA ALA A 55 9.11 -5.85 14.14
C ALA A 55 8.60 -6.44 12.85
N ARG A 56 7.36 -6.18 12.60
CA ARG A 56 6.77 -6.65 11.39
C ARG A 56 6.92 -5.57 10.37
N GLY A 57 7.64 -5.89 9.34
CA GLY A 57 7.65 -5.04 8.20
C GLY A 57 6.34 -5.16 7.45
N CYS A 58 6.42 -4.93 6.18
CA CYS A 58 5.30 -5.02 5.28
C CYS A 58 5.58 -6.08 4.24
N VAL A 59 4.54 -6.74 3.78
CA VAL A 59 4.64 -7.63 2.63
C VAL A 59 3.66 -7.13 1.58
N LEU A 60 4.15 -6.91 0.37
CA LEU A 60 3.34 -6.46 -0.74
C LEU A 60 3.09 -7.63 -1.67
N GLY A 61 1.82 -7.93 -1.92
CA GLY A 61 1.44 -8.89 -2.94
C GLY A 61 1.25 -8.16 -4.25
N LEU A 62 2.20 -8.33 -5.17
CA LEU A 62 2.20 -7.61 -6.43
C LEU A 62 1.45 -8.42 -7.47
N HIS A 63 0.28 -7.94 -7.85
CA HIS A 63 -0.54 -8.62 -8.83
C HIS A 63 0.17 -8.69 -10.17
N ARG A 64 0.08 -9.84 -10.81
CA ARG A 64 0.76 -10.11 -12.08
C ARG A 64 0.38 -9.10 -13.15
N SER A 65 -0.87 -8.66 -13.15
CA SER A 65 -1.36 -7.70 -14.12
C SER A 65 -0.83 -6.28 -13.89
N GLY A 66 -0.28 -6.00 -12.72
CA GLY A 66 0.09 -4.64 -12.34
C GLY A 66 -1.10 -3.78 -11.92
N GLU A 67 -2.29 -4.36 -11.83
CA GLU A 67 -3.50 -3.58 -11.55
C GLU A 67 -3.79 -3.43 -10.07
N ALA A 68 -3.11 -4.17 -9.21
CA ALA A 68 -3.36 -4.09 -7.78
C ALA A 68 -2.14 -4.50 -6.98
N ILE A 69 -2.06 -4.00 -5.75
CA ILE A 69 -1.06 -4.39 -4.77
C ILE A 69 -1.78 -4.63 -3.45
N GLY A 70 -1.69 -5.86 -2.96
CA GLY A 70 -2.15 -6.19 -1.62
C GLY A 70 -1.09 -5.80 -0.61
N ILE A 71 -1.51 -5.26 0.54
CA ILE A 71 -0.58 -4.78 1.55
C ILE A 71 -0.90 -5.45 2.87
N SER A 72 0.09 -6.13 3.43
CA SER A 72 -0.01 -6.74 4.75
C SER A 72 1.04 -6.08 5.64
N ALA A 73 0.60 -5.40 6.68
CA ALA A 73 1.48 -4.65 7.56
C ALA A 73 1.10 -4.89 9.02
N GLY A 74 2.09 -4.80 9.91
CA GLY A 74 1.85 -5.02 11.33
C GLY A 74 1.16 -3.86 12.03
N THR A 75 1.29 -2.65 11.48
CA THR A 75 0.70 -1.44 12.08
C THR A 75 0.16 -0.53 11.00
N ASP A 76 -0.72 0.39 11.40
CA ASP A 76 -1.21 1.42 10.48
C ASP A 76 -0.05 2.32 10.03
N ARG A 77 0.91 2.59 10.90
CA ARG A 77 2.06 3.41 10.55
C ARG A 77 2.89 2.78 9.45
N ALA A 78 3.19 1.50 9.58
CA ALA A 78 3.95 0.78 8.57
C ALA A 78 3.19 0.76 7.24
N ALA A 79 1.89 0.53 7.30
CA ALA A 79 1.06 0.53 6.11
C ALA A 79 1.05 1.90 5.44
N ALA A 80 0.85 2.97 6.21
CA ALA A 80 0.79 4.32 5.66
C ALA A 80 2.11 4.72 5.00
N ASP A 81 3.23 4.39 5.63
CA ASP A 81 4.56 4.70 5.07
C ASP A 81 4.77 4.00 3.73
N VAL A 82 4.39 2.73 3.65
CA VAL A 82 4.57 1.96 2.42
C VAL A 82 3.62 2.44 1.32
N ILE A 83 2.36 2.70 1.67
CA ILE A 83 1.37 3.18 0.71
C ILE A 83 1.82 4.51 0.09
N ALA A 84 2.24 5.45 0.93
CA ALA A 84 2.72 6.74 0.44
C ALA A 84 3.95 6.57 -0.46
N TRP A 85 4.86 5.69 -0.08
CA TRP A 85 6.06 5.40 -0.86
C TRP A 85 5.70 4.82 -2.23
N ILE A 86 4.81 3.81 -2.26
CA ILE A 86 4.40 3.19 -3.53
C ILE A 86 3.83 4.24 -4.48
N CYS A 87 2.93 5.09 -3.99
CA CYS A 87 2.29 6.09 -4.84
C CYS A 87 3.29 7.12 -5.36
N ALA A 88 4.24 7.52 -4.51
CA ALA A 88 5.24 8.50 -4.90
C ALA A 88 6.22 7.96 -5.95
N VAL A 89 6.79 6.79 -5.70
CA VAL A 89 7.80 6.24 -6.63
C VAL A 89 7.17 5.74 -7.92
N SER A 90 5.93 5.28 -7.87
CA SER A 90 5.19 4.83 -9.05
C SER A 90 4.62 5.99 -9.85
N LYS A 91 4.60 7.19 -9.28
CA LYS A 91 4.05 8.39 -9.91
C LYS A 91 2.63 8.14 -10.40
N VAL A 92 1.78 7.70 -9.47
CA VAL A 92 0.40 7.37 -9.81
C VAL A 92 -0.32 8.57 -10.42
N PRO A 93 -1.27 8.32 -11.34
CA PRO A 93 -2.03 9.41 -11.96
C PRO A 93 -2.84 10.19 -10.94
N GLN A 94 -3.20 11.43 -11.29
CA GLN A 94 -4.02 12.25 -10.43
C GLN A 94 -5.39 11.62 -10.22
N PRO A 95 -6.05 11.89 -9.08
CA PRO A 95 -7.30 11.20 -8.74
C PRO A 95 -8.42 11.29 -9.77
N HIS A 96 -8.43 12.32 -10.60
CA HIS A 96 -9.48 12.48 -11.60
C HIS A 96 -9.10 11.96 -12.98
N GLU A 97 -7.90 11.40 -13.12
CA GLU A 97 -7.43 10.91 -14.41
C GLU A 97 -7.72 9.41 -14.57
N PRO A 98 -7.84 8.92 -15.83
CA PRO A 98 -7.95 7.49 -16.05
C PRO A 98 -6.70 6.78 -15.52
N GLY A 99 -6.90 5.66 -14.85
CA GLY A 99 -5.79 4.92 -14.27
C GLY A 99 -5.39 5.40 -12.89
N HIS A 100 -6.17 6.31 -12.30
CA HIS A 100 -5.90 6.71 -10.92
C HIS A 100 -6.02 5.51 -9.99
N VAL A 101 -5.39 5.62 -8.82
CA VAL A 101 -5.29 4.52 -7.88
C VAL A 101 -6.20 4.78 -6.69
N LEU A 102 -6.91 3.74 -6.28
CA LEU A 102 -7.78 3.77 -5.11
C LEU A 102 -7.16 2.95 -4.00
N LEU A 103 -7.20 3.48 -2.78
CA LEU A 103 -6.83 2.72 -1.59
C LEU A 103 -8.10 2.12 -0.99
N LEU A 104 -8.16 0.80 -0.97
CA LEU A 104 -9.30 0.05 -0.47
C LEU A 104 -9.04 -0.40 0.97
N ASP A 105 -10.10 -0.51 1.74
CA ASP A 105 -10.06 -1.05 3.12
C ASP A 105 -9.31 -0.17 4.13
N TRP A 106 -8.98 1.05 3.78
CA TRP A 106 -8.40 2.02 4.70
C TRP A 106 -9.49 2.84 5.39
N MET A 107 -10.47 3.22 4.60
CA MET A 107 -11.67 3.93 5.02
C MET A 107 -12.88 3.13 4.53
N PRO A 108 -14.09 3.43 5.02
CA PRO A 108 -15.29 2.76 4.50
C PRO A 108 -15.44 2.89 2.99
N ASP A 109 -15.12 4.07 2.45
CA ASP A 109 -15.17 4.31 1.02
C ASP A 109 -13.77 4.25 0.43
N PRO A 110 -13.64 3.83 -0.83
CA PRO A 110 -12.33 3.87 -1.49
C PRO A 110 -11.75 5.28 -1.48
N LEU A 111 -10.47 5.38 -1.18
CA LEU A 111 -9.78 6.67 -1.08
C LEU A 111 -8.92 6.88 -2.33
N PRO A 112 -9.23 7.91 -3.14
CA PRO A 112 -8.38 8.21 -4.30
C PRO A 112 -7.00 8.66 -3.83
N MET A 113 -5.96 8.10 -4.43
CA MET A 113 -4.57 8.36 -4.05
C MET A 113 -3.90 9.29 -5.05
N SER A 114 -2.91 10.03 -4.57
CA SER A 114 -2.06 10.84 -5.42
C SER A 114 -0.59 10.54 -5.11
N ALA A 115 0.29 10.90 -6.04
CA ALA A 115 1.72 10.69 -5.85
C ALA A 115 2.29 11.53 -4.70
N SER A 116 1.59 12.59 -4.31
CA SER A 116 2.03 13.49 -3.25
C SER A 116 1.34 13.26 -1.91
N MET A 117 0.50 12.24 -1.79
CA MET A 117 -0.20 11.95 -0.53
C MET A 117 0.81 11.52 0.53
N PRO A 118 0.98 12.30 1.62
CA PRO A 118 1.92 11.91 2.67
C PRO A 118 1.32 10.86 3.61
N ALA A 119 2.20 10.07 4.21
CA ALA A 119 1.79 9.06 5.18
C ALA A 119 1.01 9.69 6.35
N GLU A 120 1.42 10.87 6.77
CA GLU A 120 0.76 11.56 7.89
C GLU A 120 -0.71 11.84 7.60
N GLU A 121 -1.04 12.16 6.37
CA GLU A 121 -2.43 12.40 5.99
C GLU A 121 -3.24 11.12 6.06
N LEU A 122 -2.66 10.00 5.60
CA LEU A 122 -3.32 8.71 5.70
C LEU A 122 -3.61 8.34 7.15
N LEU A 123 -2.63 8.58 8.03
CA LEU A 123 -2.80 8.31 9.45
C LEU A 123 -3.84 9.22 10.08
N ARG A 124 -3.86 10.49 9.67
CA ARG A 124 -4.85 11.44 10.17
C ARG A 124 -6.26 10.99 9.82
N LEU A 125 -6.47 10.58 8.58
CA LEU A 125 -7.76 10.07 8.14
C LEU A 125 -8.18 8.84 8.92
N ARG A 126 -7.23 7.93 9.17
CA ARG A 126 -7.52 6.73 9.93
C ARG A 126 -7.92 7.04 11.36
N ARG A 127 -7.22 7.99 11.99
CA ARG A 127 -7.55 8.43 13.35
C ARG A 127 -8.90 9.12 13.43
N MET A 128 -9.21 9.94 12.44
CA MET A 128 -10.52 10.60 12.38
C MET A 128 -11.64 9.58 12.29
N LEU A 129 -11.46 8.56 11.49
CA LEU A 129 -12.46 7.51 11.36
C LEU A 129 -12.69 6.81 12.70
N ARG A 130 -11.62 6.48 13.41
CA ARG A 130 -11.72 5.82 14.71
C ARG A 130 -12.41 6.71 15.74
N SER A 131 -12.03 7.97 15.79
CA SER A 131 -12.67 8.93 16.71
C SER A 131 -14.14 9.07 16.40
N SER A 132 -14.47 9.22 15.14
CA SER A 132 -15.87 9.34 14.72
C SER A 132 -16.65 8.09 15.07
N PHE A 133 -16.06 6.92 14.89
CA PHE A 133 -16.68 5.65 15.21
C PHE A 133 -17.00 5.55 16.71
N PHE A 134 -16.02 5.90 17.55
CA PHE A 134 -16.21 5.79 19.00
C PHE A 134 -17.15 6.85 19.54
N THR A 135 -17.08 8.09 19.06
CA THR A 135 -17.93 9.17 19.56
C THR A 135 -19.32 9.12 18.96
N GLY A 136 -19.42 8.75 17.68
CA GLY A 136 -20.71 8.71 17.00
C GLY A 136 -21.62 7.59 17.48
N ASP A 137 -21.07 6.59 18.12
CA ASP A 137 -21.82 5.46 18.61
C ASP A 137 -22.50 5.72 19.95
N HIS A 138 -22.22 6.83 20.58
CA HIS A 138 -22.81 7.12 21.87
C HIS A 138 -24.19 7.70 21.67
N PRO A 139 -25.23 6.93 21.99
CA PRO A 139 -26.55 7.50 22.04
C PRO A 139 -26.62 8.41 23.23
N GLU A 140 -27.05 9.55 23.03
CA GLU A 140 -27.18 10.49 24.14
C GLU A 140 -28.42 10.33 24.89
#